data_c940b7d200a399b68c7f4a6f9c763ab3
#
_entry.id   c940b7d200a399b68c7f4a6f9c763ab3
#
_cell.length_a   1.000
_cell.length_b   1.000
_cell.length_c   1.000
_cell.angle_alpha   90.00
_cell.angle_beta   90.00
_cell.angle_gamma   90.00
#
_symmetry.space_group_name_H-M   'P 1'
#
loop_
_entity.id
_entity.type
_entity.pdbx_description
1 polymer ?
#
loop_
_entity_poly.entity_id
_entity_poly.type
_entity_poly.pdbx_seq_one_letter_code
_entity_poly.pdbx_strand_id
1 'polypeptide(L)'
;MKIFLGGTYSKGFDYRTILIPLLEENSIDYFNPVVDDWTPDCIAEEEHQKEVCDIHLYVITSNMKGVYSIAETFASHIQGKRSIFVVIEEGFDEAQLKSLNATANLFAECGGESWVLTNNSDIDSEFVTDIVRNIK
;
A
#
# COMPACT_ATOMS: atom_id res chain seq x y z
N MET A 1 -5.75 0.88 16.18
CA MET A 1 -4.90 0.54 15.02
C MET A 1 -5.24 1.45 13.85
N LYS A 2 -4.24 1.92 13.15
CA LYS A 2 -4.42 2.82 12.01
C LYS A 2 -3.50 2.43 10.86
N ILE A 3 -4.03 2.43 9.63
CA ILE A 3 -3.29 2.03 8.43
C ILE A 3 -3.07 3.24 7.51
N PHE A 4 -1.82 3.46 7.11
CA PHE A 4 -1.47 4.45 6.09
C PHE A 4 -1.66 3.81 4.71
N LEU A 5 -2.47 4.43 3.83
CA LEU A 5 -2.83 3.89 2.53
C LEU A 5 -1.99 4.50 1.41
N GLY A 6 -0.75 4.06 1.29
CA GLY A 6 0.18 4.50 0.25
C GLY A 6 0.07 3.70 -1.04
N GLY A 7 0.96 3.99 -1.98
CA GLY A 7 1.06 3.27 -3.24
C GLY A 7 0.57 4.06 -4.44
N THR A 8 0.25 3.36 -5.50
CA THR A 8 -0.15 3.96 -6.77
C THR A 8 -1.39 4.84 -6.64
N TYR A 9 -1.30 6.05 -7.19
CA TYR A 9 -2.46 6.90 -7.41
C TYR A 9 -2.43 7.45 -8.83
N SER A 10 -3.54 7.34 -9.52
CA SER A 10 -3.77 7.99 -10.80
C SER A 10 -5.27 8.21 -10.98
N LYS A 11 -5.66 9.01 -11.97
CA LYS A 11 -7.07 9.28 -12.25
C LYS A 11 -7.84 8.06 -12.76
N GLY A 12 -7.15 6.95 -13.08
CA GLY A 12 -7.79 5.69 -13.44
C GLY A 12 -8.26 4.93 -12.19
N PHE A 13 -7.93 3.64 -12.12
CA PHE A 13 -8.28 2.82 -10.98
C PHE A 13 -7.46 3.21 -9.74
N ASP A 14 -8.16 3.39 -8.62
CA ASP A 14 -7.54 3.58 -7.31
C ASP A 14 -8.01 2.47 -6.36
N TYR A 15 -7.07 1.64 -5.89
CA TYR A 15 -7.39 0.53 -4.99
C TYR A 15 -8.11 0.96 -3.71
N ARG A 16 -7.92 2.22 -3.31
CA ARG A 16 -8.54 2.77 -2.09
C ARG A 16 -10.05 2.81 -2.18
N THR A 17 -10.60 2.92 -3.40
CA THR A 17 -12.05 2.90 -3.60
C THR A 17 -12.67 1.55 -3.25
N ILE A 18 -11.91 0.47 -3.34
CA ILE A 18 -12.35 -0.87 -2.92
C ILE A 18 -12.03 -1.09 -1.44
N LEU A 19 -10.82 -0.71 -1.02
CA LEU A 19 -10.33 -1.02 0.33
C LEU A 19 -11.00 -0.21 1.43
N ILE A 20 -11.21 1.09 1.23
CA ILE A 20 -11.76 1.97 2.28
C ILE A 20 -13.10 1.48 2.81
N PRO A 21 -14.10 1.13 1.97
CA PRO A 21 -15.35 0.59 2.49
C PRO A 21 -15.17 -0.67 3.35
N LEU A 22 -14.23 -1.54 2.99
CA LEU A 22 -13.94 -2.76 3.75
C LEU A 22 -13.32 -2.44 5.11
N LEU A 23 -12.45 -1.43 5.17
CA LEU A 23 -11.87 -0.98 6.44
C LEU A 23 -12.94 -0.39 7.35
N GLU A 24 -13.83 0.43 6.79
CA GLU A 24 -14.92 1.04 7.55
C GLU A 24 -15.90 0.00 8.09
N GLU A 25 -16.24 -1.01 7.29
CA GLU A 25 -17.10 -2.12 7.71
C GLU A 25 -16.50 -2.90 8.90
N ASN A 26 -15.17 -2.96 8.96
CA ASN A 26 -14.45 -3.69 10.01
C ASN A 26 -13.99 -2.77 11.15
N SER A 27 -14.40 -1.52 11.17
CA SER A 27 -14.05 -0.51 12.17
C SER A 27 -12.52 -0.33 12.31
N ILE A 28 -11.81 -0.39 11.17
CA ILE A 28 -10.37 -0.21 11.11
C ILE A 28 -10.08 1.23 10.67
N ASP A 29 -9.32 1.95 11.48
CA ASP A 29 -8.94 3.33 11.19
C ASP A 29 -7.85 3.39 10.10
N TYR A 30 -7.86 4.46 9.31
CA TYR A 30 -6.91 4.61 8.21
C TYR A 30 -6.63 6.08 7.93
N PHE A 31 -5.52 6.33 7.23
CA PHE A 31 -5.22 7.63 6.64
C PHE A 31 -5.08 7.47 5.12
N ASN A 32 -5.86 8.25 4.38
CA ASN A 32 -5.78 8.30 2.92
C ASN A 32 -4.98 9.56 2.50
N PRO A 33 -3.76 9.40 1.96
CA PRO A 33 -2.94 10.54 1.56
C PRO A 33 -3.40 11.24 0.28
N VAL A 34 -4.36 10.66 -0.43
CA VAL A 34 -4.87 11.25 -1.68
C VAL A 34 -5.75 12.45 -1.35
N VAL A 35 -5.42 13.61 -1.93
CA VAL A 35 -6.16 14.86 -1.74
C VAL A 35 -6.45 15.48 -3.11
N ASP A 36 -7.57 16.22 -3.20
CA ASP A 36 -7.96 16.92 -4.44
C ASP A 36 -7.01 18.10 -4.72
N ASP A 37 -6.68 18.87 -3.69
CA ASP A 37 -5.78 20.02 -3.78
C ASP A 37 -4.52 19.75 -2.94
N TRP A 38 -3.42 19.42 -3.62
CA TRP A 38 -2.15 19.22 -2.93
C TRP A 38 -1.51 20.56 -2.58
N THR A 39 -1.12 20.73 -1.31
CA THR A 39 -0.41 21.90 -0.80
C THR A 39 0.82 21.43 -0.01
N PRO A 40 1.80 22.32 0.25
CA PRO A 40 2.96 21.96 1.09
C PRO A 40 2.59 21.43 2.49
N ASP A 41 1.44 21.84 3.03
CA ASP A 41 0.95 21.33 4.32
C ASP A 41 0.64 19.84 4.27
N CYS A 42 0.34 19.29 3.10
CA CYS A 42 0.09 17.86 2.91
C CYS A 42 1.33 17.02 3.21
N ILE A 43 2.53 17.55 2.97
CA ILE A 43 3.79 16.86 3.26
C ILE A 43 3.93 16.65 4.76
N ALA A 44 3.69 17.69 5.55
CA ALA A 44 3.77 17.62 7.01
C ALA A 44 2.74 16.66 7.57
N GLU A 45 1.52 16.67 7.04
CA GLU A 45 0.46 15.75 7.46
C GLU A 45 0.80 14.30 7.14
N GLU A 46 1.32 14.04 5.94
CA GLU A 46 1.75 12.68 5.57
C GLU A 46 2.87 12.18 6.48
N GLU A 47 3.87 13.02 6.77
CA GLU A 47 4.96 12.68 7.69
C GLU A 47 4.43 12.34 9.06
N HIS A 48 3.50 13.15 9.58
CA HIS A 48 2.86 12.91 10.88
C HIS A 48 2.09 11.60 10.88
N GLN A 49 1.29 11.34 9.84
CA GLN A 49 0.50 10.10 9.75
C GLN A 49 1.40 8.87 9.63
N LYS A 50 2.52 8.97 8.93
CA LYS A 50 3.50 7.87 8.87
C LYS A 50 4.09 7.56 10.25
N GLU A 51 4.22 8.55 11.13
CA GLU A 51 4.68 8.32 12.50
C GLU A 51 3.64 7.62 13.35
N VAL A 52 2.36 8.00 13.23
CA VAL A 52 1.30 7.50 14.11
C VAL A 52 0.59 6.26 13.60
N CYS A 53 0.64 5.97 12.29
CA CYS A 53 0.04 4.76 11.75
C CYS A 53 0.85 3.52 12.13
N ASP A 54 0.14 2.44 12.48
CA ASP A 54 0.75 1.17 12.88
C ASP A 54 1.22 0.34 11.70
N ILE A 55 0.51 0.44 10.59
CA ILE A 55 0.81 -0.25 9.35
C ILE A 55 0.95 0.76 8.23
N HIS A 56 1.98 0.59 7.40
CA HIS A 56 2.13 1.32 6.15
C HIS A 56 1.87 0.35 5.00
N LEU A 57 0.73 0.49 4.35
CA LEU A 57 0.34 -0.34 3.21
C LEU A 57 0.68 0.39 1.91
N TYR A 58 1.41 -0.28 1.04
CA TYR A 58 1.78 0.27 -0.27
C TYR A 58 1.32 -0.69 -1.36
N VAL A 59 0.30 -0.30 -2.10
CA VAL A 59 -0.28 -1.12 -3.17
C VAL A 59 0.14 -0.57 -4.53
N ILE A 60 0.75 -1.42 -5.33
CA ILE A 60 1.25 -1.07 -6.66
C ILE A 60 0.33 -1.68 -7.71
N THR A 61 -0.25 -0.84 -8.56
CA THR A 61 -1.16 -1.25 -9.64
C THR A 61 -0.60 -0.81 -10.99
N SER A 62 -1.17 -1.34 -12.07
CA SER A 62 -0.74 -1.03 -13.44
C SER A 62 -0.93 0.44 -13.83
N ASN A 63 -1.64 1.21 -13.02
CA ASN A 63 -1.80 2.65 -13.22
C ASN A 63 -0.60 3.45 -12.73
N MET A 64 0.41 2.81 -12.15
CA MET A 64 1.59 3.49 -11.65
C MET A 64 2.32 4.23 -12.76
N LYS A 65 2.78 5.45 -12.45
CA LYS A 65 3.60 6.26 -13.36
C LYS A 65 5.00 6.49 -12.78
N GLY A 66 5.07 6.70 -11.47
CA GLY A 66 6.33 6.83 -10.77
C GLY A 66 6.66 5.60 -9.94
N VAL A 67 7.83 5.61 -9.32
CA VAL A 67 8.36 4.48 -8.53
C VAL A 67 8.57 4.82 -7.07
N TYR A 68 8.22 6.04 -6.66
CA TYR A 68 8.52 6.54 -5.31
C TYR A 68 7.89 5.68 -4.21
N SER A 69 6.69 5.16 -4.42
CA SER A 69 6.01 4.29 -3.46
C SER A 69 6.79 3.01 -3.17
N ILE A 70 7.55 2.50 -4.14
CA ILE A 70 8.43 1.35 -3.93
C ILE A 70 9.54 1.73 -2.94
N ALA A 71 10.17 2.87 -3.14
CA ALA A 71 11.21 3.38 -2.23
C ALA A 71 10.63 3.63 -0.82
N GLU A 72 9.43 4.21 -0.74
CA GLU A 72 8.75 4.44 0.54
C GLU A 72 8.50 3.15 1.31
N THR A 73 8.16 2.06 0.60
CA THR A 73 7.93 0.75 1.21
C THR A 73 9.16 0.30 1.99
N PHE A 74 10.32 0.36 1.36
CA PHE A 74 11.60 -0.03 1.97
C PHE A 74 11.99 0.94 3.09
N ALA A 75 11.81 2.25 2.87
CA ALA A 75 12.12 3.26 3.88
C ALA A 75 11.29 3.08 5.15
N SER A 76 9.99 2.82 5.02
CA SER A 76 9.12 2.57 6.17
C SER A 76 9.58 1.35 6.97
N HIS A 77 9.98 0.29 6.28
CA HIS A 77 10.48 -0.92 6.92
C HIS A 77 11.78 -0.66 7.68
N ILE A 78 12.72 0.05 7.05
CA ILE A 78 14.01 0.41 7.67
C ILE A 78 13.80 1.26 8.92
N GLN A 79 12.78 2.12 8.91
CA GLN A 79 12.42 2.97 10.06
C GLN A 79 11.68 2.22 11.17
N GLY A 80 11.51 0.91 11.05
CA GLY A 80 10.90 0.09 12.08
C GLY A 80 9.38 0.01 12.03
N LYS A 81 8.75 0.50 10.97
CA LYS A 81 7.30 0.38 10.79
C LYS A 81 6.94 -0.95 10.14
N ARG A 82 5.75 -1.46 10.47
CA ARG A 82 5.21 -2.62 9.74
C ARG A 82 4.79 -2.13 8.36
N SER A 83 5.62 -2.45 7.37
CA SER A 83 5.41 -2.03 5.99
C SER A 83 4.98 -3.25 5.18
N ILE A 84 3.88 -3.10 4.41
CA ILE A 84 3.33 -4.17 3.59
C ILE A 84 3.36 -3.73 2.13
N PHE A 85 4.03 -4.51 1.28
CA PHE A 85 4.14 -4.26 -0.15
C PHE A 85 3.19 -5.19 -0.89
N VAL A 86 2.26 -4.62 -1.66
CA VAL A 86 1.26 -5.38 -2.42
C VAL A 86 1.39 -5.05 -3.89
N VAL A 87 1.53 -6.06 -4.72
CA VAL A 87 1.50 -5.93 -6.18
C VAL A 87 0.19 -6.54 -6.68
N ILE A 88 -0.58 -5.77 -7.46
CA ILE A 88 -1.75 -6.30 -8.17
C ILE A 88 -1.34 -6.49 -9.62
N GLU A 89 -1.31 -7.74 -10.08
CA GLU A 89 -0.77 -8.11 -11.39
C GLU A 89 -1.58 -7.61 -12.58
N GLU A 90 -2.88 -7.44 -12.39
CA GLU A 90 -3.81 -7.05 -13.44
C GLU A 90 -3.34 -5.79 -14.19
N GLY A 91 -3.24 -5.89 -15.51
CA GLY A 91 -2.91 -4.76 -16.38
C GLY A 91 -1.42 -4.50 -16.62
N PHE A 92 -0.51 -5.14 -15.89
CA PHE A 92 0.92 -5.04 -16.14
C PHE A 92 1.35 -5.95 -17.30
N ASP A 93 2.39 -5.55 -18.03
CA ASP A 93 3.02 -6.43 -19.00
C ASP A 93 3.98 -7.44 -18.30
N GLU A 94 4.45 -8.41 -19.08
CA GLU A 94 5.29 -9.49 -18.56
C GLU A 94 6.62 -8.99 -17.97
N ALA A 95 7.25 -8.01 -18.60
CA ALA A 95 8.53 -7.46 -18.14
C ALA A 95 8.34 -6.70 -16.81
N GLN A 96 7.27 -5.92 -16.70
CA GLN A 96 6.93 -5.22 -15.47
C GLN A 96 6.64 -6.20 -14.33
N LEU A 97 5.89 -7.27 -14.60
CA LEU A 97 5.59 -8.29 -13.59
C LEU A 97 6.85 -8.98 -13.09
N LYS A 98 7.77 -9.29 -13.98
CA LYS A 98 9.04 -9.90 -13.59
C LYS A 98 9.80 -8.99 -12.61
N SER A 99 9.86 -7.70 -12.90
CA SER A 99 10.54 -6.72 -12.05
C SER A 99 9.84 -6.53 -10.71
N LEU A 100 8.51 -6.42 -10.73
CA LEU A 100 7.72 -6.23 -9.51
C LEU A 100 7.72 -7.46 -8.61
N ASN A 101 7.67 -8.65 -9.19
CA ASN A 101 7.76 -9.88 -8.41
C ASN A 101 9.13 -10.03 -7.77
N ALA A 102 10.20 -9.64 -8.49
CA ALA A 102 11.54 -9.60 -7.93
C ALA A 102 11.64 -8.60 -6.77
N THR A 103 10.99 -7.44 -6.90
CA THR A 103 10.93 -6.43 -5.85
C THR A 103 10.21 -6.96 -4.60
N ALA A 104 9.07 -7.62 -4.79
CA ALA A 104 8.32 -8.22 -3.69
C ALA A 104 9.15 -9.28 -2.95
N ASN A 105 9.85 -10.12 -3.70
CA ASN A 105 10.72 -11.14 -3.12
C ASN A 105 11.89 -10.51 -2.35
N LEU A 106 12.51 -9.48 -2.90
CA LEU A 106 13.59 -8.75 -2.23
C LEU A 106 13.12 -8.15 -0.91
N PHE A 107 11.95 -7.53 -0.92
CA PHE A 107 11.37 -6.94 0.28
C PHE A 107 11.13 -7.99 1.38
N ALA A 108 10.59 -9.15 0.99
CA ALA A 108 10.40 -10.27 1.92
C ALA A 108 11.74 -10.80 2.46
N GLU A 109 12.77 -10.87 1.62
CA GLU A 109 14.14 -11.27 2.06
C GLU A 109 14.71 -10.29 3.08
N CYS A 110 14.36 -9.01 2.98
CA CYS A 110 14.75 -7.98 3.95
C CYS A 110 13.93 -8.01 5.24
N GLY A 111 13.01 -8.95 5.39
CA GLY A 111 12.17 -9.09 6.57
C GLY A 111 10.82 -8.37 6.48
N GLY A 112 10.49 -7.79 5.34
CA GLY A 112 9.20 -7.14 5.12
C GLY A 112 8.10 -8.13 4.76
N GLU A 113 6.88 -7.63 4.64
CA GLU A 113 5.73 -8.43 4.20
C GLU A 113 5.36 -8.04 2.78
N SER A 114 5.23 -9.01 1.89
CA SER A 114 4.80 -8.77 0.52
C SER A 114 3.71 -9.75 0.11
N TRP A 115 2.80 -9.24 -0.75
CA TRP A 115 1.66 -9.98 -1.27
C TRP A 115 1.58 -9.73 -2.77
N VAL A 116 1.29 -10.76 -3.54
CA VAL A 116 1.05 -10.62 -4.97
C VAL A 116 -0.37 -11.09 -5.23
N LEU A 117 -1.23 -10.16 -5.66
CA LEU A 117 -2.63 -10.43 -5.98
C LEU A 117 -2.79 -10.45 -7.50
N THR A 118 -3.67 -11.32 -8.00
CA THR A 118 -3.90 -11.46 -9.44
C THR A 118 -4.74 -10.31 -9.99
N ASN A 119 -5.86 -10.00 -9.32
CA ASN A 119 -6.84 -9.03 -9.80
C ASN A 119 -7.13 -7.95 -8.76
N ASN A 120 -7.63 -6.81 -9.21
CA ASN A 120 -8.09 -5.74 -8.32
C ASN A 120 -9.17 -6.22 -7.35
N SER A 121 -10.03 -7.15 -7.80
CA SER A 121 -11.10 -7.73 -6.97
C SER A 121 -10.58 -8.63 -5.84
N ASP A 122 -9.30 -8.97 -5.83
CA ASP A 122 -8.70 -9.74 -4.74
C ASP A 122 -8.49 -8.91 -3.48
N ILE A 123 -8.70 -7.59 -3.56
CA ILE A 123 -8.84 -6.74 -2.38
C ILE A 123 -10.25 -6.96 -1.84
N ASP A 124 -10.38 -7.86 -0.88
CA ASP A 124 -11.64 -8.29 -0.30
C ASP A 124 -11.53 -8.39 1.23
N SER A 125 -12.57 -8.91 1.88
CA SER A 125 -12.61 -9.04 3.34
C SER A 125 -11.51 -9.97 3.86
N GLU A 126 -11.16 -11.01 3.12
CA GLU A 126 -10.08 -11.92 3.49
C GLU A 126 -8.73 -11.21 3.46
N PHE A 127 -8.48 -10.39 2.43
CA PHE A 127 -7.29 -9.56 2.35
C PHE A 127 -7.16 -8.63 3.56
N VAL A 128 -8.26 -7.95 3.93
CA VAL A 128 -8.27 -7.07 5.11
C VAL A 128 -7.94 -7.86 6.38
N THR A 129 -8.56 -9.03 6.54
CA THR A 129 -8.29 -9.90 7.68
C THR A 129 -6.82 -10.27 7.75
N ASP A 130 -6.23 -10.62 6.62
CA ASP A 130 -4.83 -11.06 6.55
C ASP A 130 -3.84 -9.93 6.88
N ILE A 131 -4.08 -8.71 6.39
CA ILE A 131 -3.17 -7.61 6.67
C ILE A 131 -3.21 -7.14 8.13
N VAL A 132 -4.30 -7.37 8.84
CA VAL A 132 -4.42 -6.98 10.26
C VAL A 132 -4.14 -8.12 11.24
N ARG A 133 -4.03 -9.36 10.76
CA ARG A 133 -3.95 -10.57 11.59
C ARG A 133 -2.82 -10.54 12.62
N ASN A 134 -1.68 -10.01 12.27
CA ASN A 134 -0.46 -10.10 13.10
C ASN A 134 -0.19 -8.85 13.93
N ILE A 135 -1.21 -8.02 14.13
CA ILE A 135 -1.06 -6.86 14.99
C ILE A 135 -1.28 -7.29 16.42
N LYS A 136 -0.24 -7.13 17.17
CA LYS A 136 -0.26 -7.36 18.62
C LYS A 136 -0.55 -6.06 19.35
#